data_1beeb3be1c37702f87f24eddc5c42232
#
_entry.id   1beeb3be1c37702f87f24eddc5c42232
#
_cell.length_a   1.000
_cell.length_b   1.000
_cell.length_c   1.000
_cell.angle_alpha   90.00
_cell.angle_beta   90.00
_cell.angle_gamma   90.00
#
_symmetry.space_group_name_H-M   'P 1'
#
loop_
_entity.id
_entity.type
_entity.pdbx_description
1 polymer ?
#
loop_
_entity_poly.entity_id
_entity_poly.type
_entity_poly.pdbx_seq_one_letter_code
_entity_poly.pdbx_strand_id
1 'polypeptide(L)'
;MPFARPTPTIGDRTSAATRAGDPTGWRMGDHVAPLADVIAARRDIRRFRPDEVPADVLEQVLLAGHRAPSVGHSQPWRFIVVRDPRLRDAAAAMADRARLRQAAQMEEKSARGLLDLRLEGIREAPLGVVVACDRRTPAAGVLGRATFPDTDLWSCACAIENMWLTARAQGLGLGWVTLFEPTELAALLGLPDGVETLGWLCLGWPDERPPEPGLERAGWSKRQPLENVVMYDGWAEGSAPPPSHLAAPDQSAVVAARDEADRLLTPVGSLGVLDTVLDRLHALPHPPRAATLVIAAADHAVTAHGVSAFEQRVTADVWAATQQGTSLGAVAAARAGIGVEALDAGVGVRRGDLVTTDALTRTDLDTALTRGRAIGERLAP
;
A
#
# COMPACT_ATOMS: atom_id res chain seq x y z
N MET A 1 -3.63 -30.44 21.86
CA MET A 1 -3.27 -30.24 23.27
C MET A 1 -2.69 -28.85 23.42
N PRO A 2 -3.08 -28.06 24.41
CA PRO A 2 -2.38 -26.79 24.66
C PRO A 2 -0.95 -27.12 25.10
N PHE A 3 0.03 -26.57 24.41
CA PHE A 3 1.42 -26.65 24.80
C PHE A 3 1.59 -26.02 26.20
N ALA A 4 2.22 -26.71 27.12
CA ALA A 4 2.61 -26.12 28.39
C ALA A 4 3.59 -24.97 28.07
N ARG A 5 3.30 -23.77 28.57
CA ARG A 5 4.14 -22.59 28.35
C ARG A 5 5.50 -22.83 29.03
N PRO A 6 6.61 -23.00 28.32
CA PRO A 6 7.90 -23.18 28.95
C PRO A 6 8.33 -21.89 29.66
N THR A 7 9.14 -22.01 30.69
CA THR A 7 9.82 -20.85 31.26
C THR A 7 10.81 -20.33 30.22
N PRO A 8 10.75 -19.04 29.84
CA PRO A 8 11.69 -18.49 28.90
C PRO A 8 13.13 -18.65 29.38
N THR A 9 13.97 -19.20 28.51
CA THR A 9 15.40 -19.42 28.79
C THR A 9 16.30 -18.42 28.07
N ILE A 10 15.72 -17.64 27.12
CA ILE A 10 16.42 -16.64 26.33
C ILE A 10 16.17 -15.26 26.97
N GLY A 11 17.20 -14.48 27.06
CA GLY A 11 17.20 -13.13 27.61
C GLY A 11 17.99 -13.00 28.91
N ASP A 12 18.53 -11.84 29.14
CA ASP A 12 19.22 -11.50 30.36
C ASP A 12 18.21 -11.30 31.51
N ARG A 13 18.36 -12.09 32.58
CA ARG A 13 17.52 -12.00 33.79
C ARG A 13 17.99 -10.96 34.79
N THR A 14 19.15 -10.37 34.58
CA THR A 14 19.65 -9.31 35.47
C THR A 14 18.78 -8.05 35.34
N SER A 15 18.53 -7.38 36.46
CA SER A 15 17.78 -6.13 36.44
C SER A 15 18.56 -5.02 35.72
N ALA A 16 17.85 -4.06 35.12
CA ALA A 16 18.49 -2.89 34.52
C ALA A 16 19.39 -2.14 35.51
N ALA A 17 19.06 -2.18 36.81
CA ALA A 17 19.88 -1.57 37.86
C ALA A 17 21.25 -2.24 38.03
N THR A 18 21.34 -3.56 37.89
CA THR A 18 22.62 -4.28 37.92
C THR A 18 23.48 -4.08 36.69
N ARG A 19 22.88 -3.61 35.60
CA ARG A 19 23.54 -3.28 34.31
C ARG A 19 23.88 -1.79 34.18
N ALA A 20 23.60 -0.97 35.18
CA ALA A 20 23.83 0.48 35.15
C ALA A 20 25.30 0.87 34.92
N GLY A 21 26.24 -0.03 35.20
CA GLY A 21 27.68 0.15 34.97
C GLY A 21 28.19 -0.59 33.73
N ASP A 22 27.32 -1.13 32.87
CA ASP A 22 27.74 -1.85 31.66
C ASP A 22 28.51 -0.92 30.71
N PRO A 23 29.78 -1.23 30.42
CA PRO A 23 30.61 -0.40 29.54
C PRO A 23 30.25 -0.54 28.04
N THR A 24 29.25 -1.35 27.67
CA THR A 24 28.88 -1.61 26.27
C THR A 24 28.25 -0.40 25.54
N GLY A 25 28.15 0.76 26.20
CA GLY A 25 27.71 1.98 25.56
C GLY A 25 26.23 2.02 25.23
N TRP A 26 25.38 1.39 26.03
CA TRP A 26 23.93 1.39 25.84
C TRP A 26 23.33 2.81 25.77
N ARG A 27 23.92 3.79 26.47
CA ARG A 27 23.55 5.22 26.38
C ARG A 27 24.47 5.93 25.42
N MET A 28 23.92 6.37 24.31
CA MET A 28 24.65 7.10 23.24
C MET A 28 24.35 8.61 23.30
N GLY A 29 24.47 9.22 24.48
CA GLY A 29 24.06 10.61 24.72
C GLY A 29 24.61 11.61 23.70
N ASP A 30 25.88 11.48 23.32
CA ASP A 30 26.57 12.40 22.40
C ASP A 30 26.10 12.26 20.92
N HIS A 31 25.30 11.26 20.62
CA HIS A 31 24.79 11.01 19.26
C HIS A 31 23.37 11.52 19.02
N VAL A 32 22.70 12.06 20.04
CA VAL A 32 21.29 12.52 19.91
C VAL A 32 21.18 13.68 18.92
N ALA A 33 22.03 14.71 19.07
CA ALA A 33 21.98 15.86 18.19
C ALA A 33 22.40 15.53 16.75
N PRO A 34 23.50 14.81 16.48
CA PRO A 34 23.85 14.38 15.12
C PRO A 34 22.75 13.55 14.45
N LEU A 35 22.10 12.64 15.16
CA LEU A 35 21.00 11.85 14.60
C LEU A 35 19.79 12.73 14.26
N ALA A 36 19.41 13.65 15.16
CA ALA A 36 18.31 14.58 14.93
C ALA A 36 18.57 15.48 13.70
N ASP A 37 19.82 15.95 13.55
CA ASP A 37 20.25 16.77 12.41
C ASP A 37 20.13 16.00 11.08
N VAL A 38 20.54 14.74 11.04
CA VAL A 38 20.43 13.89 9.84
C VAL A 38 18.97 13.67 9.49
N ILE A 39 18.12 13.32 10.47
CA ILE A 39 16.69 13.12 10.27
C ILE A 39 16.03 14.41 9.74
N ALA A 40 16.34 15.55 10.35
CA ALA A 40 15.78 16.85 9.95
C ALA A 40 16.27 17.29 8.56
N ALA A 41 17.51 16.96 8.20
CA ALA A 41 18.14 17.33 6.93
C ALA A 41 17.84 16.35 5.78
N ARG A 42 17.27 15.18 6.05
CA ARG A 42 16.93 14.21 5.01
C ARG A 42 15.89 14.80 4.04
N ARG A 43 16.16 14.64 2.75
CA ARG A 43 15.25 15.04 1.66
C ARG A 43 15.16 13.90 0.64
N ASP A 44 14.05 13.88 -0.06
CA ASP A 44 13.87 13.04 -1.22
C ASP A 44 14.51 13.74 -2.43
N ILE A 45 15.63 13.25 -2.89
CA ILE A 45 16.46 13.89 -3.93
C ILE A 45 16.07 13.34 -5.30
N ARG A 46 15.90 14.26 -6.26
CA ARG A 46 15.47 13.96 -7.64
C ARG A 46 16.43 14.50 -8.71
N ARG A 47 17.47 15.24 -8.30
CA ARG A 47 18.52 15.74 -9.17
C ARG A 47 19.86 15.28 -8.65
N PHE A 48 20.64 14.66 -9.54
CA PHE A 48 21.90 14.05 -9.20
C PHE A 48 22.99 14.54 -10.16
N ARG A 49 24.20 14.62 -9.62
CA ARG A 49 25.41 14.77 -10.43
C ARG A 49 25.79 13.41 -11.03
N PRO A 50 26.48 13.39 -12.17
CA PRO A 50 26.88 12.14 -12.82
C PRO A 50 28.05 11.44 -12.12
N ASP A 51 28.63 12.06 -11.09
CA ASP A 51 29.80 11.51 -10.39
C ASP A 51 29.48 10.14 -9.78
N GLU A 52 30.42 9.21 -9.93
CA GLU A 52 30.29 7.86 -9.38
C GLU A 52 30.25 7.90 -7.84
N VAL A 53 29.48 7.00 -7.26
CA VAL A 53 29.49 6.72 -5.83
C VAL A 53 30.61 5.73 -5.53
N PRO A 54 31.58 6.07 -4.67
CA PRO A 54 32.68 5.17 -4.28
C PRO A 54 32.12 3.85 -3.70
N ALA A 55 32.81 2.76 -3.96
CA ALA A 55 32.34 1.43 -3.57
C ALA A 55 32.22 1.26 -2.05
N ASP A 56 33.16 1.82 -1.30
CA ASP A 56 33.16 1.82 0.16
C ASP A 56 32.01 2.62 0.76
N VAL A 57 31.63 3.75 0.13
CA VAL A 57 30.48 4.57 0.54
C VAL A 57 29.17 3.83 0.25
N LEU A 58 29.07 3.19 -0.92
CA LEU A 58 27.91 2.35 -1.24
C LEU A 58 27.79 1.18 -0.26
N GLU A 59 28.90 0.52 0.07
CA GLU A 59 28.91 -0.59 1.03
C GLU A 59 28.41 -0.15 2.41
N GLN A 60 28.80 1.02 2.89
CA GLN A 60 28.32 1.59 4.16
C GLN A 60 26.80 1.80 4.14
N VAL A 61 26.25 2.31 3.04
CA VAL A 61 24.80 2.49 2.87
C VAL A 61 24.07 1.15 2.89
N LEU A 62 24.56 0.17 2.15
CA LEU A 62 23.98 -1.18 2.09
C LEU A 62 24.07 -1.89 3.46
N LEU A 63 25.20 -1.75 4.15
CA LEU A 63 25.42 -2.32 5.48
C LEU A 63 24.47 -1.70 6.52
N ALA A 64 24.19 -0.40 6.43
CA ALA A 64 23.21 0.25 7.30
C ALA A 64 21.81 -0.33 7.08
N GLY A 65 21.40 -0.56 5.83
CA GLY A 65 20.16 -1.27 5.51
C GLY A 65 20.15 -2.69 6.09
N HIS A 66 21.24 -3.42 5.95
CA HIS A 66 21.36 -4.78 6.47
C HIS A 66 21.31 -4.86 8.00
N ARG A 67 21.65 -3.80 8.71
CA ARG A 67 21.56 -3.68 10.18
C ARG A 67 20.18 -3.26 10.69
N ALA A 68 19.19 -3.13 9.83
CA ALA A 68 17.83 -2.82 10.25
C ALA A 68 17.24 -3.95 11.11
N PRO A 69 16.30 -3.63 12.00
CA PRO A 69 15.52 -4.68 12.66
C PRO A 69 14.65 -5.41 11.65
N SER A 70 14.42 -6.70 11.87
CA SER A 70 13.50 -7.49 11.04
C SER A 70 12.64 -8.42 11.88
N VAL A 71 11.43 -8.67 11.40
CA VAL A 71 10.49 -9.61 12.02
C VAL A 71 11.14 -10.97 12.18
N GLY A 72 11.11 -11.52 13.38
CA GLY A 72 11.74 -12.82 13.69
C GLY A 72 13.22 -12.91 13.29
N HIS A 73 13.94 -11.76 13.16
CA HIS A 73 15.32 -11.68 12.65
C HIS A 73 15.49 -12.33 11.27
N SER A 74 14.44 -12.30 10.43
CA SER A 74 14.37 -13.00 9.15
C SER A 74 15.21 -12.39 8.03
N GLN A 75 15.53 -11.07 8.10
CA GLN A 75 16.32 -10.34 7.11
C GLN A 75 15.81 -10.58 5.67
N PRO A 76 14.52 -10.23 5.39
CA PRO A 76 13.87 -10.62 4.16
C PRO A 76 14.34 -9.82 2.94
N TRP A 77 15.10 -8.76 3.14
CA TRP A 77 15.57 -7.88 2.08
C TRP A 77 16.63 -8.52 1.18
N ARG A 78 16.56 -8.15 -0.10
CA ARG A 78 17.62 -8.37 -1.10
C ARG A 78 17.88 -7.03 -1.77
N PHE A 79 19.13 -6.62 -1.82
CA PHE A 79 19.55 -5.36 -2.43
C PHE A 79 20.09 -5.62 -3.83
N ILE A 80 19.42 -5.08 -4.84
CA ILE A 80 19.84 -5.19 -6.24
C ILE A 80 20.41 -3.84 -6.65
N VAL A 81 21.73 -3.78 -6.83
CA VAL A 81 22.43 -2.57 -7.26
C VAL A 81 22.43 -2.53 -8.79
N VAL A 82 21.81 -1.51 -9.37
CA VAL A 82 21.68 -1.33 -10.81
C VAL A 82 22.62 -0.21 -11.26
N ARG A 83 23.64 -0.58 -12.02
CA ARG A 83 24.62 0.33 -12.65
C ARG A 83 24.41 0.48 -14.16
N ASP A 84 23.79 -0.55 -14.80
CA ASP A 84 23.55 -0.54 -16.24
C ASP A 84 22.59 0.60 -16.62
N PRO A 85 23.02 1.56 -17.45
CA PRO A 85 22.19 2.66 -17.90
C PRO A 85 20.96 2.19 -18.69
N ARG A 86 21.04 1.05 -19.39
CA ARG A 86 19.90 0.52 -20.14
C ARG A 86 18.76 0.08 -19.22
N LEU A 87 19.11 -0.57 -18.09
CA LEU A 87 18.11 -0.93 -17.07
C LEU A 87 17.52 0.31 -16.40
N ARG A 88 18.32 1.35 -16.13
CA ARG A 88 17.85 2.63 -15.59
C ARG A 88 16.92 3.33 -16.58
N ASP A 89 17.26 3.37 -17.87
CA ASP A 89 16.37 3.95 -18.89
C ASP A 89 15.04 3.20 -19.02
N ALA A 90 15.08 1.88 -18.98
CA ALA A 90 13.86 1.05 -18.98
C ALA A 90 12.99 1.32 -17.75
N ALA A 91 13.58 1.36 -16.55
CA ALA A 91 12.88 1.68 -15.32
C ALA A 91 12.29 3.11 -15.34
N ALA A 92 13.03 4.10 -15.83
CA ALA A 92 12.53 5.46 -15.97
C ALA A 92 11.33 5.54 -16.93
N ALA A 93 11.35 4.80 -18.04
CA ALA A 93 10.22 4.71 -18.96
C ALA A 93 8.99 4.06 -18.30
N MET A 94 9.19 3.06 -17.43
CA MET A 94 8.10 2.46 -16.64
C MET A 94 7.49 3.47 -15.67
N ALA A 95 8.33 4.21 -14.94
CA ALA A 95 7.88 5.25 -14.01
C ALA A 95 7.09 6.35 -14.72
N ASP A 96 7.54 6.79 -15.90
CA ASP A 96 6.83 7.77 -16.73
C ASP A 96 5.44 7.25 -17.13
N ARG A 97 5.35 5.99 -17.58
CA ARG A 97 4.04 5.40 -17.94
C ARG A 97 3.10 5.30 -16.73
N ALA A 98 3.62 4.88 -15.57
CA ALA A 98 2.81 4.79 -14.36
C ALA A 98 2.30 6.17 -13.92
N ARG A 99 3.15 7.20 -14.00
CA ARG A 99 2.77 8.59 -13.72
C ARG A 99 1.67 9.10 -14.65
N LEU A 100 1.80 8.84 -15.96
CA LEU A 100 0.77 9.22 -16.93
C LEU A 100 -0.56 8.50 -16.70
N ARG A 101 -0.51 7.19 -16.36
CA ARG A 101 -1.72 6.44 -15.98
C ARG A 101 -2.38 7.01 -14.73
N GLN A 102 -1.61 7.35 -13.71
CA GLN A 102 -2.14 7.97 -12.49
C GLN A 102 -2.75 9.33 -12.79
N ALA A 103 -2.07 10.18 -13.57
CA ALA A 103 -2.60 11.50 -13.96
C ALA A 103 -3.93 11.38 -14.73
N ALA A 104 -4.07 10.38 -15.60
CA ALA A 104 -5.31 10.15 -16.35
C ALA A 104 -6.52 9.76 -15.47
N GLN A 105 -6.29 9.33 -14.22
CA GLN A 105 -7.34 8.98 -13.26
C GLN A 105 -7.67 10.13 -12.30
N MET A 106 -6.99 11.28 -12.44
CA MET A 106 -7.13 12.42 -11.53
C MET A 106 -7.92 13.55 -12.19
N GLU A 107 -8.49 14.42 -11.37
CA GLU A 107 -9.03 15.70 -11.82
C GLU A 107 -7.95 16.53 -12.53
N GLU A 108 -8.30 17.29 -13.57
CA GLU A 108 -7.38 18.00 -14.46
C GLU A 108 -6.34 18.86 -13.71
N LYS A 109 -6.76 19.60 -12.68
CA LYS A 109 -5.86 20.43 -11.88
C LYS A 109 -4.83 19.58 -11.12
N SER A 110 -5.27 18.52 -10.51
CA SER A 110 -4.41 17.58 -9.76
C SER A 110 -3.48 16.79 -10.70
N ALA A 111 -3.99 16.39 -11.87
CA ALA A 111 -3.22 15.74 -12.92
C ALA A 111 -2.08 16.64 -13.43
N ARG A 112 -2.36 17.91 -13.72
CA ARG A 112 -1.32 18.88 -14.09
C ARG A 112 -0.30 19.04 -12.97
N GLY A 113 -0.76 19.22 -11.73
CA GLY A 113 0.12 19.30 -10.56
C GLY A 113 1.06 18.07 -10.43
N LEU A 114 0.52 16.85 -10.63
CA LEU A 114 1.33 15.64 -10.64
C LEU A 114 2.39 15.63 -11.76
N LEU A 115 2.01 16.04 -12.96
CA LEU A 115 2.90 16.05 -14.12
C LEU A 115 4.00 17.13 -14.02
N ASP A 116 3.72 18.23 -13.32
CA ASP A 116 4.69 19.31 -13.06
C ASP A 116 5.70 18.95 -11.96
N LEU A 117 5.39 17.94 -11.13
CA LEU A 117 6.32 17.47 -10.09
C LEU A 117 7.46 16.66 -10.71
N ARG A 118 8.67 16.91 -10.26
CA ARG A 118 9.80 16.03 -10.54
C ARG A 118 9.82 14.92 -9.48
N LEU A 119 9.33 13.73 -9.85
CA LEU A 119 9.14 12.60 -8.93
C LEU A 119 10.12 11.44 -9.14
N GLU A 120 10.85 11.44 -10.24
CA GLU A 120 11.92 10.49 -10.52
C GLU A 120 13.27 11.19 -10.60
N GLY A 121 14.33 10.44 -10.55
CA GLY A 121 15.72 10.85 -10.75
C GLY A 121 16.49 9.62 -11.22
N ILE A 122 15.77 8.67 -11.83
CA ILE A 122 16.29 7.34 -12.17
C ILE A 122 17.39 7.42 -13.23
N ARG A 123 17.23 8.32 -14.23
CA ARG A 123 18.23 8.50 -15.29
C ARG A 123 19.43 9.29 -14.81
N GLU A 124 19.18 10.31 -14.00
CA GLU A 124 20.22 11.23 -13.51
C GLU A 124 21.09 10.60 -12.43
N ALA A 125 20.53 9.75 -11.57
CA ALA A 125 21.30 9.08 -10.53
C ALA A 125 22.33 8.13 -11.14
N PRO A 126 23.60 8.15 -10.68
CA PRO A 126 24.64 7.26 -11.20
C PRO A 126 24.33 5.79 -10.95
N LEU A 127 23.54 5.48 -9.94
CA LEU A 127 23.08 4.12 -9.68
C LEU A 127 21.68 4.08 -9.05
N GLY A 128 21.03 2.93 -9.23
CA GLY A 128 19.80 2.57 -8.54
C GLY A 128 20.05 1.44 -7.55
N VAL A 129 19.26 1.42 -6.48
CA VAL A 129 19.18 0.27 -5.58
C VAL A 129 17.73 -0.14 -5.46
N VAL A 130 17.42 -1.38 -5.87
CA VAL A 130 16.07 -1.93 -5.65
C VAL A 130 16.10 -2.80 -4.41
N VAL A 131 15.21 -2.49 -3.48
CA VAL A 131 15.00 -3.32 -2.29
C VAL A 131 13.87 -4.28 -2.60
N ALA A 132 14.18 -5.56 -2.63
CA ALA A 132 13.23 -6.62 -2.82
C ALA A 132 13.04 -7.39 -1.51
N CYS A 133 11.81 -7.79 -1.24
CA CYS A 133 11.41 -8.58 -0.08
C CYS A 133 11.23 -10.03 -0.50
N ASP A 134 12.03 -10.93 0.04
CA ASP A 134 11.90 -12.37 -0.19
C ASP A 134 10.85 -12.94 0.76
N ARG A 135 9.66 -13.21 0.25
CA ARG A 135 8.51 -13.69 1.01
C ARG A 135 8.27 -15.19 0.89
N ARG A 136 9.18 -15.92 0.26
CA ARG A 136 9.04 -17.36 0.00
C ARG A 136 9.09 -18.23 1.26
N THR A 137 9.62 -17.73 2.37
CA THR A 137 9.51 -18.42 3.65
C THR A 137 8.08 -18.35 4.16
N PRO A 138 7.42 -19.48 4.46
CA PRO A 138 6.07 -19.49 5.01
C PRO A 138 5.96 -18.67 6.30
N ALA A 139 4.85 -17.96 6.48
CA ALA A 139 4.63 -17.08 7.63
C ALA A 139 4.76 -17.81 8.98
N ALA A 140 4.32 -19.06 9.06
CA ALA A 140 4.46 -19.91 10.24
C ALA A 140 5.92 -20.17 10.63
N GLY A 141 6.86 -20.05 9.70
CA GLY A 141 8.31 -20.21 9.94
C GLY A 141 8.99 -18.93 10.44
N VAL A 142 8.30 -17.81 10.51
CA VAL A 142 8.85 -16.50 10.90
C VAL A 142 8.12 -15.96 12.12
N LEU A 143 8.82 -15.83 13.24
CA LEU A 143 8.26 -15.33 14.49
C LEU A 143 7.65 -13.93 14.29
N GLY A 144 6.33 -13.77 14.60
CA GLY A 144 5.59 -12.52 14.49
C GLY A 144 4.90 -12.31 13.14
N ARG A 145 5.31 -12.94 12.05
CA ARG A 145 4.69 -12.79 10.73
C ARG A 145 3.30 -13.43 10.65
N ALA A 146 3.06 -14.46 11.45
CA ALA A 146 1.75 -15.12 11.51
C ALA A 146 0.62 -14.19 12.00
N THR A 147 0.92 -13.18 12.81
CA THR A 147 -0.06 -12.22 13.33
C THR A 147 -0.14 -10.94 12.49
N PHE A 148 0.98 -10.51 11.92
CA PHE A 148 1.09 -9.35 11.05
C PHE A 148 1.76 -9.76 9.74
N PRO A 149 1.00 -10.14 8.70
CA PRO A 149 1.51 -10.80 7.50
C PRO A 149 2.48 -9.95 6.66
N ASP A 150 2.44 -8.64 6.79
CA ASP A 150 3.28 -7.71 6.03
C ASP A 150 4.49 -7.17 6.81
N THR A 151 4.81 -7.77 7.95
CA THR A 151 5.96 -7.34 8.78
C THR A 151 7.31 -7.54 8.11
N ASP A 152 7.40 -8.40 7.13
CA ASP A 152 8.57 -8.56 6.26
C ASP A 152 8.76 -7.33 5.35
N LEU A 153 7.68 -6.80 4.76
CA LEU A 153 7.71 -5.54 4.01
C LEU A 153 8.07 -4.36 4.91
N TRP A 154 7.52 -4.31 6.13
CA TRP A 154 7.88 -3.27 7.11
C TRP A 154 9.35 -3.37 7.51
N SER A 155 9.89 -4.57 7.64
CA SER A 155 11.31 -4.79 7.87
C SER A 155 12.17 -4.22 6.74
N CYS A 156 11.75 -4.42 5.48
CA CYS A 156 12.42 -3.82 4.32
C CYS A 156 12.31 -2.29 4.33
N ALA A 157 11.18 -1.72 4.76
CA ALA A 157 11.02 -0.28 4.91
C ALA A 157 11.97 0.30 5.97
N CYS A 158 12.19 -0.40 7.09
CA CYS A 158 13.22 -0.03 8.08
C CYS A 158 14.63 -0.04 7.46
N ALA A 159 14.93 -1.02 6.62
CA ALA A 159 16.21 -1.08 5.91
C ALA A 159 16.39 0.13 4.96
N ILE A 160 15.33 0.50 4.23
CA ILE A 160 15.34 1.68 3.35
C ILE A 160 15.61 2.96 4.15
N GLU A 161 14.95 3.16 5.29
CA GLU A 161 15.17 4.36 6.11
C GLU A 161 16.61 4.41 6.65
N ASN A 162 17.16 3.30 7.14
CA ASN A 162 18.57 3.25 7.57
C ASN A 162 19.52 3.63 6.42
N MET A 163 19.26 3.11 5.21
CA MET A 163 20.04 3.46 4.01
C MET A 163 19.92 4.97 3.70
N TRP A 164 18.74 5.52 3.82
CA TRP A 164 18.46 6.92 3.52
C TRP A 164 19.20 7.87 4.49
N LEU A 165 19.09 7.59 5.78
CA LEU A 165 19.78 8.38 6.81
C LEU A 165 21.31 8.28 6.65
N THR A 166 21.83 7.09 6.37
CA THR A 166 23.26 6.87 6.15
C THR A 166 23.73 7.58 4.88
N ALA A 167 22.99 7.48 3.77
CA ALA A 167 23.30 8.23 2.55
C ALA A 167 23.35 9.74 2.84
N ARG A 168 22.37 10.27 3.57
CA ARG A 168 22.35 11.68 3.94
C ARG A 168 23.55 12.08 4.81
N ALA A 169 23.93 11.26 5.79
CA ALA A 169 25.08 11.48 6.64
C ALA A 169 26.40 11.49 5.85
N GLN A 170 26.49 10.69 4.79
CA GLN A 170 27.63 10.65 3.86
C GLN A 170 27.61 11.78 2.81
N GLY A 171 26.62 12.66 2.84
CA GLY A 171 26.46 13.71 1.83
C GLY A 171 25.85 13.27 0.51
N LEU A 172 25.42 12.01 0.42
CA LEU A 172 24.68 11.49 -0.73
C LEU A 172 23.22 11.93 -0.69
N GLY A 173 22.61 11.97 -1.86
CA GLY A 173 21.16 12.02 -2.07
C GLY A 173 20.57 10.64 -2.26
N LEU A 174 19.39 10.41 -1.69
CA LEU A 174 18.57 9.26 -1.98
C LEU A 174 17.16 9.72 -2.31
N GLY A 175 16.57 9.14 -3.36
CA GLY A 175 15.19 9.34 -3.76
C GLY A 175 14.46 8.01 -3.93
N TRP A 176 13.34 7.82 -3.23
CA TRP A 176 12.56 6.59 -3.33
C TRP A 176 11.41 6.76 -4.33
N VAL A 177 11.44 5.98 -5.40
CA VAL A 177 10.44 5.97 -6.49
C VAL A 177 9.60 4.71 -6.39
N THR A 178 8.28 4.90 -6.22
CA THR A 178 7.28 3.82 -6.18
C THR A 178 6.28 3.91 -7.34
N LEU A 179 6.53 4.76 -8.31
CA LEU A 179 5.71 4.92 -9.52
C LEU A 179 6.04 3.82 -10.54
N PHE A 180 5.66 2.59 -10.21
CA PHE A 180 5.85 1.40 -11.04
C PHE A 180 4.63 0.50 -10.96
N GLU A 181 4.43 -0.31 -12.00
CA GLU A 181 3.74 -1.58 -11.83
C GLU A 181 4.74 -2.58 -11.23
N PRO A 182 4.50 -3.10 -10.01
CA PRO A 182 5.48 -3.95 -9.32
C PRO A 182 5.92 -5.17 -10.13
N THR A 183 4.98 -5.78 -10.86
CA THR A 183 5.25 -6.95 -11.71
C THR A 183 6.12 -6.62 -12.92
N GLU A 184 5.97 -5.44 -13.54
CA GLU A 184 6.83 -4.99 -14.64
C GLU A 184 8.27 -4.76 -14.14
N LEU A 185 8.43 -4.12 -12.96
CA LEU A 185 9.75 -3.90 -12.38
C LEU A 185 10.41 -5.21 -11.94
N ALA A 186 9.62 -6.13 -11.37
CA ALA A 186 10.11 -7.47 -11.02
C ALA A 186 10.60 -8.22 -12.27
N ALA A 187 9.85 -8.20 -13.37
CA ALA A 187 10.23 -8.83 -14.63
C ALA A 187 11.51 -8.21 -15.22
N LEU A 188 11.65 -6.87 -15.19
CA LEU A 188 12.84 -6.17 -15.67
C LEU A 188 14.12 -6.64 -14.95
N LEU A 189 13.99 -6.93 -13.66
CA LEU A 189 15.13 -7.30 -12.80
C LEU A 189 15.25 -8.82 -12.60
N GLY A 190 14.36 -9.62 -13.18
CA GLY A 190 14.39 -11.07 -13.06
C GLY A 190 14.09 -11.57 -11.64
N LEU A 191 13.19 -10.89 -10.90
CA LEU A 191 12.80 -11.35 -9.59
C LEU A 191 11.99 -12.65 -9.71
N PRO A 192 12.29 -13.66 -8.88
CA PRO A 192 11.50 -14.89 -8.89
C PRO A 192 10.15 -14.69 -8.20
N ASP A 193 9.21 -15.61 -8.46
CA ASP A 193 7.91 -15.63 -7.78
C ASP A 193 8.09 -15.64 -6.26
N GLY A 194 7.22 -14.93 -5.54
CA GLY A 194 7.30 -14.76 -4.09
C GLY A 194 8.36 -13.76 -3.62
N VAL A 195 9.00 -13.03 -4.52
CA VAL A 195 9.89 -11.91 -4.19
C VAL A 195 9.25 -10.61 -4.70
N GLU A 196 8.90 -9.73 -3.78
CA GLU A 196 8.22 -8.47 -4.07
C GLU A 196 9.20 -7.28 -4.04
N THR A 197 9.03 -6.33 -4.96
CA THR A 197 9.83 -5.11 -4.96
C THR A 197 9.16 -3.99 -4.15
N LEU A 198 9.94 -3.22 -3.39
CA LEU A 198 9.48 -2.01 -2.71
C LEU A 198 9.74 -0.73 -3.53
N GLY A 199 10.05 -0.85 -4.80
CA GLY A 199 10.35 0.26 -5.69
C GLY A 199 11.85 0.48 -5.88
N TRP A 200 12.22 1.66 -6.35
CA TRP A 200 13.56 2.01 -6.81
C TRP A 200 14.14 3.16 -5.98
N LEU A 201 15.32 2.98 -5.43
CA LEU A 201 16.08 4.01 -4.76
C LEU A 201 17.09 4.60 -5.75
N CYS A 202 16.94 5.88 -6.09
CA CYS A 202 17.94 6.66 -6.80
C CYS A 202 19.04 7.05 -5.80
N LEU A 203 20.30 6.72 -6.07
CA LEU A 203 21.40 7.01 -5.15
C LEU A 203 22.57 7.68 -5.91
N GLY A 204 23.07 8.78 -5.36
CA GLY A 204 24.15 9.55 -5.95
C GLY A 204 24.45 10.86 -5.24
N TRP A 205 25.38 11.65 -5.77
CA TRP A 205 25.66 12.97 -5.26
C TRP A 205 24.57 13.95 -5.67
N PRO A 206 23.95 14.68 -4.71
CA PRO A 206 22.84 15.56 -5.04
C PRO A 206 23.29 16.81 -5.82
N ASP A 207 22.55 17.15 -6.88
CA ASP A 207 22.66 18.42 -7.61
C ASP A 207 21.55 19.39 -7.18
N GLU A 208 21.04 19.22 -5.98
CA GLU A 208 20.05 20.10 -5.35
C GLU A 208 20.16 20.05 -3.84
N ARG A 209 19.74 21.15 -3.21
CA ARG A 209 19.69 21.26 -1.74
C ARG A 209 18.36 21.86 -1.31
N PRO A 210 17.25 21.10 -1.41
CA PRO A 210 15.94 21.63 -1.07
C PRO A 210 15.84 21.95 0.43
N PRO A 211 15.47 23.20 0.80
CA PRO A 211 15.37 23.60 2.21
C PRO A 211 14.21 22.90 2.91
N GLU A 212 13.15 22.56 2.16
CA GLU A 212 11.92 21.94 2.64
C GLU A 212 11.58 20.69 1.80
N PRO A 213 10.69 19.81 2.31
CA PRO A 213 10.18 18.69 1.52
C PRO A 213 9.61 19.15 0.17
N GLY A 214 9.93 18.44 -0.90
CA GLY A 214 9.56 18.84 -2.26
C GLY A 214 8.06 19.01 -2.47
N LEU A 215 7.23 18.13 -1.89
CA LEU A 215 5.77 18.19 -1.99
C LEU A 215 5.17 19.35 -1.18
N GLU A 216 5.76 19.73 -0.05
CA GLU A 216 5.34 20.92 0.70
C GLU A 216 5.65 22.19 -0.11
N ARG A 217 6.85 22.27 -0.67
CA ARG A 217 7.26 23.40 -1.52
C ARG A 217 6.42 23.54 -2.79
N ALA A 218 5.98 22.40 -3.35
CA ALA A 218 5.08 22.39 -4.50
C ALA A 218 3.62 22.68 -4.12
N GLY A 219 3.29 22.86 -2.85
CA GLY A 219 1.92 23.08 -2.40
C GLY A 219 1.01 21.84 -2.49
N TRP A 220 1.59 20.66 -2.69
CA TRP A 220 0.85 19.40 -2.80
C TRP A 220 0.27 18.94 -1.46
N SER A 221 1.07 18.99 -0.40
CA SER A 221 0.68 18.60 0.95
C SER A 221 1.49 19.38 1.99
N LYS A 222 1.05 19.34 3.24
CA LYS A 222 1.78 19.91 4.38
C LYS A 222 1.96 18.85 5.45
N ARG A 223 3.10 18.92 6.16
CA ARG A 223 3.30 18.09 7.35
C ARG A 223 2.26 18.48 8.40
N GLN A 224 1.58 17.48 8.94
CA GLN A 224 0.66 17.72 10.04
C GLN A 224 1.44 18.02 11.33
N PRO A 225 0.91 18.90 12.22
CA PRO A 225 1.41 19.06 13.57
C PRO A 225 1.42 17.73 14.32
N LEU A 226 2.40 17.56 15.22
CA LEU A 226 2.58 16.31 15.95
C LEU A 226 1.34 15.93 16.77
N GLU A 227 0.69 16.91 17.38
CA GLU A 227 -0.53 16.76 18.17
C GLU A 227 -1.71 16.16 17.40
N ASN A 228 -1.72 16.31 16.07
CA ASN A 228 -2.79 15.74 15.23
C ASN A 228 -2.58 14.23 14.93
N VAL A 229 -1.41 13.71 15.20
CA VAL A 229 -1.05 12.32 14.90
C VAL A 229 -0.68 11.51 16.14
N VAL A 230 -0.70 12.15 17.32
CA VAL A 230 -0.48 11.48 18.61
C VAL A 230 -1.79 11.32 19.34
N MET A 231 -2.08 10.11 19.76
CA MET A 231 -3.24 9.75 20.57
C MET A 231 -2.76 9.00 21.82
N TYR A 232 -3.41 9.22 22.94
CA TYR A 232 -3.06 8.61 24.22
C TYR A 232 -4.12 7.60 24.62
N ASP A 233 -3.70 6.42 25.05
CA ASP A 233 -4.53 5.33 25.59
C ASP A 233 -5.60 4.77 24.65
N GLY A 234 -5.71 5.28 23.42
CA GLY A 234 -6.69 4.80 22.43
C GLY A 234 -6.81 5.73 21.24
N TRP A 235 -7.65 5.33 20.28
CA TRP A 235 -7.98 6.17 19.13
C TRP A 235 -8.94 7.30 19.59
N ALA A 236 -8.76 8.52 19.06
CA ALA A 236 -9.57 9.68 19.45
C ALA A 236 -11.07 9.43 19.22
N GLU A 237 -11.91 9.88 20.15
CA GLU A 237 -13.38 9.84 20.01
C GLU A 237 -13.82 10.56 18.72
N GLY A 238 -14.76 9.96 17.99
CA GLY A 238 -15.25 10.45 16.71
C GLY A 238 -14.48 9.98 15.48
N SER A 239 -13.29 9.37 15.65
CA SER A 239 -12.52 8.75 14.57
C SER A 239 -12.75 7.24 14.47
N ALA A 240 -13.41 6.64 15.45
CA ALA A 240 -13.75 5.23 15.40
C ALA A 240 -14.84 4.98 14.34
N PRO A 241 -14.68 3.96 13.48
CA PRO A 241 -15.78 3.52 12.64
C PRO A 241 -16.97 3.13 13.52
N PRO A 242 -18.21 3.25 13.03
CA PRO A 242 -19.37 2.81 13.79
C PRO A 242 -19.18 1.36 14.23
N PRO A 243 -19.64 0.98 15.44
CA PRO A 243 -19.48 -0.38 15.92
C PRO A 243 -20.03 -1.37 14.90
N SER A 244 -19.19 -2.28 14.45
CA SER A 244 -19.56 -3.34 13.52
C SER A 244 -19.81 -4.61 14.34
N HIS A 245 -20.94 -5.28 14.08
CA HIS A 245 -21.21 -6.60 14.62
C HIS A 245 -20.41 -7.70 13.89
N LEU A 246 -19.70 -7.33 12.80
CA LEU A 246 -18.84 -8.24 12.06
C LEU A 246 -17.50 -8.38 12.77
N ALA A 247 -17.16 -9.60 13.14
CA ALA A 247 -15.83 -9.92 13.63
C ALA A 247 -14.83 -9.81 12.48
N ALA A 248 -13.71 -9.13 12.71
CA ALA A 248 -12.61 -9.17 11.77
C ALA A 248 -12.06 -10.61 11.69
N PRO A 249 -11.64 -11.09 10.51
CA PRO A 249 -11.01 -12.40 10.40
C PRO A 249 -9.72 -12.45 11.24
N ASP A 250 -9.46 -13.60 11.85
CA ASP A 250 -8.22 -13.85 12.59
C ASP A 250 -7.03 -13.72 11.64
N GLN A 251 -6.04 -12.89 11.99
CA GLN A 251 -4.90 -12.62 11.13
C GLN A 251 -4.03 -13.86 10.91
N SER A 252 -3.93 -14.75 11.90
CA SER A 252 -3.20 -16.02 11.76
C SER A 252 -3.89 -16.93 10.74
N ALA A 253 -5.22 -16.94 10.74
CA ALA A 253 -6.00 -17.70 9.76
C ALA A 253 -5.90 -17.08 8.35
N VAL A 254 -5.82 -15.75 8.21
CA VAL A 254 -5.59 -15.08 6.92
C VAL A 254 -4.23 -15.47 6.34
N VAL A 255 -3.19 -15.50 7.20
CA VAL A 255 -1.84 -15.89 6.76
C VAL A 255 -1.81 -17.37 6.37
N ALA A 256 -2.45 -18.25 7.15
CA ALA A 256 -2.54 -19.65 6.82
C ALA A 256 -3.28 -19.91 5.50
N ALA A 257 -4.37 -19.18 5.25
CA ALA A 257 -5.10 -19.25 3.99
C ALA A 257 -4.25 -18.80 2.80
N ARG A 258 -3.44 -17.74 2.96
CA ARG A 258 -2.48 -17.30 1.94
C ARG A 258 -1.41 -18.36 1.67
N ASP A 259 -0.78 -18.90 2.72
CA ASP A 259 0.25 -19.94 2.59
C ASP A 259 -0.31 -21.22 1.92
N GLU A 260 -1.59 -21.51 2.10
CA GLU A 260 -2.28 -22.61 1.42
C GLU A 260 -2.57 -22.28 -0.04
N ALA A 261 -3.04 -21.05 -0.33
CA ALA A 261 -3.31 -20.59 -1.69
C ALA A 261 -2.02 -20.56 -2.53
N ASP A 262 -0.88 -20.21 -1.95
CA ASP A 262 0.42 -20.21 -2.63
C ASP A 262 0.89 -21.63 -3.06
N ARG A 263 0.26 -22.69 -2.55
CA ARG A 263 0.51 -24.08 -2.98
C ARG A 263 -0.34 -24.50 -4.19
N LEU A 264 -1.32 -23.68 -4.57
CA LEU A 264 -2.13 -23.93 -5.75
C LEU A 264 -1.32 -23.65 -7.02
N LEU A 265 -1.72 -24.28 -8.13
CA LEU A 265 -1.08 -24.07 -9.44
C LEU A 265 -1.40 -22.68 -10.06
N THR A 266 -1.96 -21.79 -9.30
CA THR A 266 -2.27 -20.42 -9.71
C THR A 266 -1.06 -19.52 -9.40
N PRO A 267 -0.54 -18.73 -10.36
CA PRO A 267 0.55 -17.83 -10.06
C PRO A 267 0.19 -16.87 -8.92
N VAL A 268 1.10 -16.73 -7.96
CA VAL A 268 0.92 -15.86 -6.79
C VAL A 268 0.61 -14.43 -7.25
N GLY A 269 -0.44 -13.83 -6.70
CA GLY A 269 -0.86 -12.47 -7.05
C GLY A 269 -1.59 -12.33 -8.38
N SER A 270 -1.88 -13.42 -9.09
CA SER A 270 -2.55 -13.39 -10.40
C SER A 270 -3.98 -12.87 -10.37
N LEU A 271 -4.65 -12.96 -9.22
CA LEU A 271 -5.98 -12.43 -9.00
C LEU A 271 -5.98 -11.00 -8.44
N GLY A 272 -4.79 -10.45 -8.17
CA GLY A 272 -4.63 -9.09 -7.65
C GLY A 272 -5.34 -8.88 -6.31
N VAL A 273 -6.24 -7.90 -6.23
CA VAL A 273 -6.99 -7.59 -5.00
C VAL A 273 -7.85 -8.78 -4.53
N LEU A 274 -8.29 -9.65 -5.44
CA LEU A 274 -9.12 -10.80 -5.09
C LEU A 274 -8.36 -11.82 -4.24
N ASP A 275 -7.05 -11.97 -4.38
CA ASP A 275 -6.25 -12.84 -3.51
C ASP A 275 -6.44 -12.45 -2.04
N THR A 276 -6.30 -11.16 -1.72
CA THR A 276 -6.50 -10.65 -0.36
C THR A 276 -7.93 -10.86 0.16
N VAL A 277 -8.92 -10.72 -0.72
CA VAL A 277 -10.33 -10.94 -0.35
C VAL A 277 -10.57 -12.43 -0.06
N LEU A 278 -10.04 -13.32 -0.89
CA LEU A 278 -10.17 -14.77 -0.72
C LEU A 278 -9.48 -15.24 0.55
N ASP A 279 -8.26 -14.78 0.85
CA ASP A 279 -7.55 -15.09 2.07
C ASP A 279 -8.38 -14.74 3.32
N ARG A 280 -8.99 -13.54 3.31
CA ARG A 280 -9.86 -13.09 4.40
C ARG A 280 -11.15 -13.88 4.54
N LEU A 281 -11.76 -14.26 3.41
CA LEU A 281 -12.97 -15.09 3.42
C LEU A 281 -12.69 -16.50 3.96
N HIS A 282 -11.57 -17.11 3.56
CA HIS A 282 -11.17 -18.43 4.07
C HIS A 282 -10.81 -18.40 5.56
N ALA A 283 -10.30 -17.27 6.05
CA ALA A 283 -9.94 -17.10 7.44
C ALA A 283 -11.14 -16.88 8.40
N LEU A 284 -12.35 -16.74 7.88
CA LEU A 284 -13.54 -16.59 8.72
C LEU A 284 -13.82 -17.90 9.47
N PRO A 285 -14.15 -17.87 10.78
CA PRO A 285 -14.52 -19.06 11.56
C PRO A 285 -15.71 -19.82 10.92
N HIS A 286 -16.58 -19.09 10.27
CA HIS A 286 -17.74 -19.58 9.55
C HIS A 286 -17.79 -18.91 8.18
N PRO A 287 -17.09 -19.45 7.17
CA PRO A 287 -17.12 -18.87 5.84
C PRO A 287 -18.56 -18.89 5.30
N PRO A 288 -18.99 -17.82 4.62
CA PRO A 288 -20.34 -17.73 4.10
C PRO A 288 -20.62 -18.88 3.14
N ARG A 289 -21.71 -19.59 3.37
CA ARG A 289 -22.14 -20.72 2.51
C ARG A 289 -23.07 -20.27 1.38
N ALA A 290 -23.55 -19.05 1.46
CA ALA A 290 -24.39 -18.42 0.46
C ALA A 290 -23.91 -16.98 0.24
N ALA A 291 -24.00 -16.52 -0.98
CA ALA A 291 -23.72 -15.14 -1.36
C ALA A 291 -24.89 -14.60 -2.19
N THR A 292 -25.11 -13.30 -2.11
CA THR A 292 -26.09 -12.59 -2.94
C THR A 292 -25.40 -11.43 -3.63
N LEU A 293 -25.51 -11.37 -4.94
CA LEU A 293 -25.07 -10.24 -5.75
C LEU A 293 -26.16 -9.16 -5.72
N VAL A 294 -25.90 -8.02 -5.09
CA VAL A 294 -26.78 -6.86 -5.14
C VAL A 294 -26.40 -5.97 -6.32
N ILE A 295 -27.31 -5.77 -7.25
CA ILE A 295 -27.12 -4.89 -8.41
C ILE A 295 -27.97 -3.66 -8.21
N ALA A 296 -27.32 -2.53 -7.88
CA ALA A 296 -27.99 -1.24 -7.75
C ALA A 296 -27.87 -0.45 -9.06
N ALA A 297 -28.99 0.01 -9.58
CA ALA A 297 -29.06 0.82 -10.79
C ALA A 297 -29.65 2.20 -10.51
N ALA A 298 -29.02 3.23 -11.07
CA ALA A 298 -29.49 4.61 -11.00
C ALA A 298 -29.09 5.41 -12.24
N ASP A 299 -29.91 6.37 -12.61
CA ASP A 299 -29.54 7.35 -13.62
C ASP A 299 -28.84 8.55 -13.00
N HIS A 300 -27.90 9.11 -13.75
CA HIS A 300 -27.15 10.30 -13.36
C HIS A 300 -27.27 11.39 -14.41
N ALA A 301 -27.69 12.58 -14.00
CA ALA A 301 -27.88 13.72 -14.92
C ALA A 301 -26.58 14.14 -15.64
N VAL A 302 -25.42 13.87 -15.05
CA VAL A 302 -24.09 14.13 -15.65
C VAL A 302 -23.88 13.46 -17.00
N THR A 303 -24.64 12.42 -17.35
CA THR A 303 -24.58 11.77 -18.66
C THR A 303 -24.95 12.70 -19.81
N ALA A 304 -25.71 13.77 -19.55
CA ALA A 304 -26.04 14.79 -20.55
C ALA A 304 -24.79 15.56 -21.05
N HIS A 305 -23.68 15.50 -20.32
CA HIS A 305 -22.42 16.16 -20.67
C HIS A 305 -21.45 15.25 -21.45
N GLY A 306 -21.92 14.16 -22.00
CA GLY A 306 -21.11 13.29 -22.85
C GLY A 306 -20.05 12.46 -22.11
N VAL A 307 -20.19 12.26 -20.79
CA VAL A 307 -19.30 11.44 -19.97
C VAL A 307 -19.51 9.94 -20.18
N SER A 308 -20.54 9.55 -20.89
CA SER A 308 -20.87 8.16 -21.23
C SER A 308 -21.00 8.00 -22.74
N ALA A 309 -20.47 6.90 -23.27
CA ALA A 309 -20.67 6.49 -24.68
C ALA A 309 -22.08 5.97 -24.94
N PHE A 310 -22.86 5.69 -23.89
CA PHE A 310 -24.19 5.11 -23.97
C PHE A 310 -25.26 6.11 -23.57
N GLU A 311 -26.42 6.00 -24.21
CA GLU A 311 -27.60 6.78 -23.87
C GLU A 311 -28.15 6.39 -22.49
N GLN A 312 -28.82 7.31 -21.81
CA GLN A 312 -29.40 7.11 -20.48
C GLN A 312 -30.38 5.93 -20.42
N ARG A 313 -31.13 5.67 -21.50
CA ARG A 313 -32.07 4.53 -21.57
C ARG A 313 -31.42 3.17 -21.29
N VAL A 314 -30.09 3.03 -21.52
CA VAL A 314 -29.37 1.77 -21.28
C VAL A 314 -29.46 1.34 -19.81
N THR A 315 -29.56 2.27 -18.87
CA THR A 315 -29.76 1.96 -17.45
C THR A 315 -31.08 1.20 -17.23
N ALA A 316 -32.16 1.68 -17.85
CA ALA A 316 -33.46 1.01 -17.76
C ALA A 316 -33.47 -0.37 -18.47
N ASP A 317 -32.79 -0.48 -19.61
CA ASP A 317 -32.67 -1.75 -20.35
C ASP A 317 -31.88 -2.79 -19.54
N VAL A 318 -30.74 -2.40 -18.95
CA VAL A 318 -29.92 -3.27 -18.06
C VAL A 318 -30.69 -3.63 -16.79
N TRP A 319 -31.43 -2.67 -16.23
CA TRP A 319 -32.30 -2.92 -15.08
C TRP A 319 -33.37 -3.98 -15.40
N ALA A 320 -34.10 -3.83 -16.49
CA ALA A 320 -35.08 -4.81 -16.95
C ALA A 320 -34.44 -6.20 -17.20
N ALA A 321 -33.29 -6.22 -17.85
CA ALA A 321 -32.55 -7.47 -18.11
C ALA A 321 -32.09 -8.11 -16.78
N THR A 322 -31.73 -7.32 -15.76
CA THR A 322 -31.35 -7.85 -14.44
C THR A 322 -32.53 -8.50 -13.75
N GLN A 323 -33.72 -7.87 -13.78
CA GLN A 323 -34.95 -8.45 -13.24
C GLN A 323 -35.35 -9.73 -13.96
N GLN A 324 -35.08 -9.85 -15.26
CA GLN A 324 -35.34 -11.02 -16.05
C GLN A 324 -34.25 -12.11 -15.96
N GLY A 325 -33.18 -11.86 -15.22
CA GLY A 325 -32.07 -12.79 -15.09
C GLY A 325 -31.18 -12.91 -16.34
N THR A 326 -31.29 -11.95 -17.29
CA THR A 326 -30.58 -11.98 -18.59
C THR A 326 -29.40 -10.97 -18.66
N SER A 327 -29.22 -10.09 -17.67
CA SER A 327 -28.05 -9.24 -17.61
C SER A 327 -26.78 -10.07 -17.34
N LEU A 328 -25.63 -9.55 -17.77
CA LEU A 328 -24.33 -10.23 -17.56
C LEU A 328 -24.10 -10.59 -16.08
N GLY A 329 -24.38 -9.68 -15.16
CA GLY A 329 -24.24 -9.93 -13.72
C GLY A 329 -25.18 -11.03 -13.22
N ALA A 330 -26.45 -11.03 -13.66
CA ALA A 330 -27.42 -12.04 -13.27
C ALA A 330 -27.07 -13.43 -13.83
N VAL A 331 -26.63 -13.51 -15.08
CA VAL A 331 -26.20 -14.78 -15.72
C VAL A 331 -24.94 -15.32 -15.01
N ALA A 332 -23.95 -14.46 -14.71
CA ALA A 332 -22.74 -14.87 -14.02
C ALA A 332 -23.04 -15.38 -12.60
N ALA A 333 -23.89 -14.67 -11.86
CA ALA A 333 -24.30 -15.05 -10.51
C ALA A 333 -25.03 -16.40 -10.51
N ALA A 334 -25.97 -16.59 -11.44
CA ALA A 334 -26.71 -17.87 -11.60
C ALA A 334 -25.76 -19.04 -11.88
N ARG A 335 -24.73 -18.85 -12.72
CA ARG A 335 -23.70 -19.86 -12.99
C ARG A 335 -22.81 -20.16 -11.78
N ALA A 336 -22.58 -19.19 -10.92
CA ALA A 336 -21.85 -19.35 -9.67
C ALA A 336 -22.72 -19.85 -8.50
N GLY A 337 -24.01 -20.11 -8.72
CA GLY A 337 -24.95 -20.49 -7.65
C GLY A 337 -25.21 -19.37 -6.64
N ILE A 338 -25.04 -18.11 -7.04
CA ILE A 338 -25.19 -16.92 -6.21
C ILE A 338 -26.57 -16.31 -6.47
N GLY A 339 -27.29 -15.94 -5.40
CA GLY A 339 -28.55 -15.20 -5.50
C GLY A 339 -28.34 -13.81 -6.10
N VAL A 340 -29.36 -13.27 -6.78
CA VAL A 340 -29.33 -11.91 -7.32
C VAL A 340 -30.45 -11.11 -6.73
N GLU A 341 -30.13 -9.91 -6.23
CA GLU A 341 -31.08 -8.91 -5.83
C GLU A 341 -30.87 -7.61 -6.61
N ALA A 342 -31.91 -7.17 -7.27
CA ALA A 342 -31.88 -5.93 -8.03
C ALA A 342 -32.46 -4.78 -7.17
N LEU A 343 -31.69 -3.69 -7.05
CA LEU A 343 -32.08 -2.46 -6.33
C LEU A 343 -32.26 -1.31 -7.31
N ASP A 344 -33.47 -0.82 -7.47
CA ASP A 344 -33.71 0.47 -8.10
C ASP A 344 -33.30 1.60 -7.16
N ALA A 345 -32.15 2.21 -7.45
CA ALA A 345 -31.59 3.35 -6.72
C ALA A 345 -31.91 4.69 -7.41
N GLY A 346 -32.74 4.70 -8.45
CA GLY A 346 -33.16 5.89 -9.16
C GLY A 346 -33.13 5.75 -10.67
N VAL A 347 -33.58 4.63 -11.23
CA VAL A 347 -33.75 4.43 -12.67
C VAL A 347 -34.89 5.34 -13.15
N GLY A 348 -34.65 6.11 -14.20
CA GLY A 348 -35.60 7.10 -14.73
C GLY A 348 -35.80 8.36 -13.88
N VAL A 349 -35.10 8.48 -12.74
CA VAL A 349 -35.23 9.64 -11.86
C VAL A 349 -34.15 10.67 -12.19
N ARG A 350 -34.56 11.88 -12.61
CA ARG A 350 -33.64 13.01 -12.76
C ARG A 350 -33.32 13.61 -11.40
N ARG A 351 -32.03 13.62 -11.08
CA ARG A 351 -31.48 14.23 -9.86
C ARG A 351 -30.53 15.37 -10.25
N GLY A 352 -29.81 15.93 -9.27
CA GLY A 352 -28.88 17.01 -9.51
C GLY A 352 -27.76 16.61 -10.47
N ASP A 353 -27.25 17.59 -11.18
CA ASP A 353 -26.17 17.46 -12.14
C ASP A 353 -24.84 17.78 -11.45
N LEU A 354 -23.95 16.82 -11.34
CA LEU A 354 -22.63 16.96 -10.69
C LEU A 354 -21.77 18.10 -11.26
N VAL A 355 -22.10 18.60 -12.44
CA VAL A 355 -21.38 19.75 -13.04
C VAL A 355 -21.80 21.07 -12.39
N THR A 356 -23.04 21.18 -11.96
CA THR A 356 -23.64 22.46 -11.49
C THR A 356 -24.19 22.38 -10.07
N THR A 357 -24.57 21.18 -9.61
CA THR A 357 -25.19 20.96 -8.30
C THR A 357 -24.81 19.58 -7.76
N ASP A 358 -25.07 19.34 -6.48
CA ASP A 358 -24.93 18.01 -5.90
C ASP A 358 -25.86 17.00 -6.58
N ALA A 359 -25.37 15.80 -6.83
CA ALA A 359 -26.14 14.73 -7.47
C ALA A 359 -27.36 14.30 -6.62
N LEU A 360 -27.26 14.40 -5.31
CA LEU A 360 -28.28 14.01 -4.33
C LEU A 360 -28.50 15.15 -3.34
N THR A 361 -29.77 15.38 -2.97
CA THR A 361 -30.05 16.15 -1.77
C THR A 361 -29.68 15.33 -0.53
N ARG A 362 -29.54 16.00 0.62
CA ARG A 362 -29.29 15.29 1.91
C ARG A 362 -30.37 14.25 2.20
N THR A 363 -31.61 14.54 1.93
CA THR A 363 -32.75 13.63 2.11
C THR A 363 -32.66 12.42 1.19
N ASP A 364 -32.25 12.61 -0.08
CA ASP A 364 -32.05 11.50 -1.02
C ASP A 364 -30.92 10.58 -0.55
N LEU A 365 -29.82 11.16 -0.07
CA LEU A 365 -28.68 10.41 0.46
C LEU A 365 -29.09 9.57 1.68
N ASP A 366 -29.78 10.18 2.67
CA ASP A 366 -30.23 9.49 3.87
C ASP A 366 -31.22 8.36 3.54
N THR A 367 -32.08 8.58 2.54
CA THR A 367 -33.00 7.56 2.03
C THR A 367 -32.24 6.41 1.37
N ALA A 368 -31.23 6.70 0.54
CA ALA A 368 -30.43 5.68 -0.12
C ALA A 368 -29.63 4.85 0.89
N LEU A 369 -29.02 5.49 1.89
CA LEU A 369 -28.30 4.83 2.97
C LEU A 369 -29.21 3.92 3.80
N THR A 370 -30.43 4.39 4.13
CA THR A 370 -31.42 3.60 4.88
C THR A 370 -31.84 2.35 4.09
N ARG A 371 -32.08 2.49 2.78
CA ARG A 371 -32.39 1.36 1.90
C ARG A 371 -31.24 0.35 1.82
N GLY A 372 -30.02 0.84 1.67
CA GLY A 372 -28.83 -0.02 1.63
C GLY A 372 -28.64 -0.80 2.93
N ARG A 373 -28.83 -0.16 4.10
CA ARG A 373 -28.78 -0.82 5.40
C ARG A 373 -29.84 -1.91 5.54
N ALA A 374 -31.10 -1.62 5.17
CA ALA A 374 -32.17 -2.58 5.24
C ALA A 374 -31.93 -3.83 4.36
N ILE A 375 -31.29 -3.66 3.20
CA ILE A 375 -30.88 -4.78 2.37
C ILE A 375 -29.75 -5.57 3.05
N GLY A 376 -28.74 -4.90 3.55
CA GLY A 376 -27.64 -5.54 4.27
C GLY A 376 -28.13 -6.34 5.48
N GLU A 377 -29.01 -5.78 6.30
CA GLU A 377 -29.61 -6.46 7.46
C GLU A 377 -30.45 -7.69 7.06
N ARG A 378 -31.19 -7.60 5.96
CA ARG A 378 -32.02 -8.73 5.46
C ARG A 378 -31.16 -9.85 4.85
N LEU A 379 -30.04 -9.51 4.25
CA LEU A 379 -29.13 -10.47 3.61
C LEU A 379 -28.06 -11.01 4.57
N ALA A 380 -27.89 -10.37 5.73
CA ALA A 380 -27.04 -10.89 6.78
C ALA A 380 -27.60 -12.21 7.34
N PRO A 381 -26.74 -13.21 7.62
CA PRO A 381 -27.14 -14.52 8.13
C PRO A 381 -27.72 -14.43 9.55
#